data_39e3b5fe58fe9fda1e8cc51bde15df0d
#
_entry.id   39e3b5fe58fe9fda1e8cc51bde15df0d
#
_cell.length_a   1.000
_cell.length_b   1.000
_cell.length_c   1.000
_cell.angle_alpha   90.00
_cell.angle_beta   90.00
_cell.angle_gamma   90.00
#
_symmetry.space_group_name_H-M   'P 1'
#
loop_
_entity.id
_entity.type
_entity.pdbx_description
1 polymer ?
#
loop_
_entity_poly.entity_id
_entity_poly.type
_entity_poly.pdbx_seq_one_letter_code
_entity_poly.pdbx_strand_id
1 'polypeptide(L)'
;MCENKNNTTTLIYCGKEFHHYTYNGNGVYRVFFVDLQFTFYEFYTNGGSGALAFLSKCKNGTLVKITWKRYGQTWKKIILDAELAEKDTPYNA
;
A
#
# COMPACT_ATOMS: atom_id res chain seq x y z
N MET A 1 -0.20 -23.62 -8.44
CA MET A 1 -0.32 -23.19 -8.30
C MET A 1 -0.62 -22.14 -7.69
N CYS A 2 -0.77 -21.63 -7.03
CA CYS A 2 -1.08 -20.82 -6.26
C CYS A 2 -0.49 -19.68 -6.28
N GLU A 3 -0.39 -19.04 -7.09
CA GLU A 3 0.27 -17.98 -7.13
C GLU A 3 -0.29 -16.80 -6.58
N ASN A 4 -1.44 -16.61 -6.28
CA ASN A 4 -1.99 -15.41 -5.75
C ASN A 4 -1.89 -15.31 -4.27
N LYS A 5 -0.74 -15.64 -3.70
CA LYS A 5 -0.53 -15.57 -2.33
C LYS A 5 -0.47 -14.15 -1.86
N ASN A 6 -1.07 -13.83 -0.75
CA ASN A 6 -0.98 -12.50 -0.15
C ASN A 6 0.36 -12.34 0.53
N ASN A 7 0.88 -11.14 0.48
CA ASN A 7 2.15 -10.81 1.11
C ASN A 7 1.92 -9.71 2.12
N THR A 8 2.69 -9.70 3.17
CA THR A 8 2.60 -8.67 4.19
C THR A 8 3.95 -8.03 4.36
N THR A 9 3.99 -6.72 4.31
CA THR A 9 5.26 -5.99 4.37
C THR A 9 5.07 -4.72 5.18
N THR A 10 6.08 -4.35 5.95
CA THR A 10 6.05 -3.12 6.74
C THR A 10 6.90 -2.08 6.04
N LEU A 11 6.32 -0.94 5.75
CA LEU A 11 6.98 0.10 4.98
C LEU A 11 6.62 1.47 5.52
N ILE A 12 7.34 2.48 5.08
CA ILE A 12 7.07 3.85 5.47
C ILE A 12 6.27 4.52 4.38
N TYR A 13 5.13 5.06 4.75
CA TYR A 13 4.22 5.69 3.80
C TYR A 13 4.79 7.00 3.30
N CYS A 14 4.78 7.21 1.99
CA CYS A 14 5.32 8.42 1.40
C CYS A 14 4.33 9.20 0.56
N GLY A 15 3.08 8.83 0.59
CA GLY A 15 2.08 9.60 -0.16
C GLY A 15 1.37 8.79 -1.20
N LYS A 16 0.41 9.41 -1.85
CA LYS A 16 -0.35 8.74 -2.88
C LYS A 16 -0.73 9.74 -3.95
N GLU A 17 -1.11 9.24 -5.10
CA GLU A 17 -1.62 10.11 -6.15
C GLU A 17 -2.66 9.37 -6.95
N PHE A 18 -3.60 10.12 -7.51
CA PHE A 18 -4.62 9.55 -8.37
C PHE A 18 -3.93 9.10 -9.66
N HIS A 19 -4.25 7.91 -10.12
CA HIS A 19 -3.60 7.40 -11.32
C HIS A 19 -4.56 7.42 -12.51
N HIS A 20 -5.71 6.80 -12.38
CA HIS A 20 -6.68 6.81 -13.47
C HIS A 20 -8.00 6.22 -13.00
N TYR A 21 -9.04 6.33 -13.84
CA TYR A 21 -10.30 5.66 -13.58
C TYR A 21 -10.31 4.33 -14.30
N THR A 22 -10.93 3.34 -13.69
CA THR A 22 -11.09 2.06 -14.36
C THR A 22 -12.24 2.18 -15.33
N TYR A 23 -12.44 1.12 -16.10
CA TYR A 23 -13.52 1.07 -17.04
C TYR A 23 -14.87 1.32 -16.35
N ASN A 24 -15.02 0.86 -15.12
CA ASN A 24 -16.26 1.05 -14.40
C ASN A 24 -16.36 2.36 -13.68
N GLY A 25 -15.41 3.22 -13.84
CA GLY A 25 -15.46 4.53 -13.21
C GLY A 25 -14.87 4.61 -11.81
N ASN A 26 -14.24 3.56 -11.35
CA ASN A 26 -13.61 3.59 -10.03
C ASN A 26 -12.23 4.20 -10.12
N GLY A 27 -11.87 5.02 -9.16
CA GLY A 27 -10.54 5.61 -9.17
C GLY A 27 -9.50 4.60 -8.77
N VAL A 28 -8.33 4.68 -9.36
CA VAL A 28 -7.20 3.85 -9.00
C VAL A 28 -6.10 4.79 -8.56
N TYR A 29 -5.53 4.52 -7.40
CA TYR A 29 -4.49 5.36 -6.84
C TYR A 29 -3.18 4.61 -6.76
N ARG A 30 -2.11 5.35 -6.92
CA ARG A 30 -0.77 4.82 -6.79
C ARG A 30 -0.27 5.27 -5.42
N VAL A 31 0.24 4.36 -4.64
CA VAL A 31 0.68 4.65 -3.28
C VAL A 31 2.17 4.39 -3.18
N PHE A 32 2.89 5.29 -2.56
CA PHE A 32 4.34 5.23 -2.51
C PHE A 32 4.84 4.94 -1.11
N PHE A 33 5.85 4.10 -1.04
CA PHE A 33 6.46 3.71 0.23
C PHE A 33 7.97 3.62 0.10
N VAL A 34 8.67 3.67 1.22
CA VAL A 34 10.10 3.35 1.23
C VAL A 34 10.34 2.41 2.40
N ASP A 35 11.36 1.59 2.31
CA ASP A 35 11.73 0.75 3.44
C ASP A 35 12.83 1.46 4.23
N LEU A 36 13.36 0.79 5.23
CA LEU A 36 14.37 1.43 6.07
C LEU A 36 15.68 1.62 5.37
N GLN A 37 15.84 1.05 4.20
CA GLN A 37 17.03 1.26 3.42
C GLN A 37 16.81 2.24 2.31
N PHE A 38 15.67 2.93 2.35
CA PHE A 38 15.28 3.93 1.35
C PHE A 38 15.04 3.35 -0.04
N THR A 39 14.69 2.08 -0.12
CA THR A 39 14.28 1.51 -1.39
C THR A 39 12.83 1.93 -1.61
N PHE A 40 12.55 2.41 -2.79
CA PHE A 40 11.24 2.95 -3.14
C PHE A 40 10.33 1.87 -3.66
N TYR A 41 9.07 1.88 -3.22
CA TYR A 41 8.07 0.91 -3.65
C TYR A 41 6.81 1.62 -4.10
N GLU A 42 6.14 1.04 -5.06
CA GLU A 42 4.95 1.62 -5.61
C GLU A 42 3.88 0.56 -5.66
N PHE A 43 2.71 0.85 -5.11
CA PHE A 43 1.59 -0.08 -5.08
C PHE A 43 0.36 0.61 -5.62
N TYR A 44 -0.65 -0.18 -5.97
CA TYR A 44 -1.92 0.36 -6.48
C TYR A 44 -3.06 -0.03 -5.56
N THR A 45 -4.08 0.80 -5.48
CA THR A 45 -5.27 0.46 -4.72
C THR A 45 -6.46 1.22 -5.30
N ASN A 46 -7.65 0.68 -5.09
CA ASN A 46 -8.87 1.31 -5.58
C ASN A 46 -9.33 2.41 -4.66
N GLY A 47 -9.99 3.40 -5.25
CA GLY A 47 -10.45 4.54 -4.48
C GLY A 47 -11.43 4.22 -3.38
N GLY A 48 -12.19 3.16 -3.53
CA GLY A 48 -13.14 2.82 -2.50
C GLY A 48 -12.65 1.81 -1.48
N SER A 49 -11.37 1.49 -1.50
CA SER A 49 -10.88 0.45 -0.60
C SER A 49 -10.67 0.97 0.79
N GLY A 50 -10.79 0.09 1.78
CA GLY A 50 -10.50 0.46 3.14
C GLY A 50 -9.05 0.80 3.33
N ALA A 51 -8.17 0.18 2.56
CA ALA A 51 -6.76 0.47 2.65
C ALA A 51 -6.48 1.91 2.26
N LEU A 52 -7.11 2.38 1.20
CA LEU A 52 -6.90 3.76 0.79
C LEU A 52 -7.46 4.72 1.82
N ALA A 53 -8.63 4.40 2.39
CA ALA A 53 -9.22 5.25 3.40
C ALA A 53 -8.28 5.38 4.60
N PHE A 54 -7.68 4.28 5.01
CA PHE A 54 -6.75 4.32 6.12
C PHE A 54 -5.51 5.13 5.75
N LEU A 55 -4.94 4.88 4.58
CA LEU A 55 -3.70 5.57 4.20
C LEU A 55 -3.94 7.06 3.99
N SER A 56 -5.14 7.44 3.62
CA SER A 56 -5.43 8.85 3.43
C SER A 56 -5.36 9.64 4.73
N LYS A 57 -5.46 8.95 5.86
CA LYS A 57 -5.37 9.60 7.15
C LYS A 57 -3.97 9.58 7.70
N CYS A 58 -3.05 8.92 7.03
CA CYS A 58 -1.69 8.81 7.52
C CYS A 58 -0.86 9.98 7.04
N LYS A 59 0.10 10.37 7.85
CA LYS A 59 1.04 11.38 7.43
C LYS A 59 2.21 10.69 6.75
N ASN A 60 2.89 11.41 5.88
CA ASN A 60 4.08 10.88 5.27
C ASN A 60 5.08 10.58 6.38
N GLY A 61 5.70 9.44 6.28
CA GLY A 61 6.64 9.01 7.32
C GLY A 61 6.05 8.00 8.28
N THR A 62 4.75 7.73 8.17
CA THR A 62 4.10 6.77 9.07
C THR A 62 4.52 5.35 8.70
N LEU A 63 4.85 4.57 9.71
CA LEU A 63 5.21 3.17 9.48
C LEU A 63 3.93 2.36 9.43
N VAL A 64 3.68 1.68 8.33
CA VAL A 64 2.45 0.93 8.13
C VAL A 64 2.76 -0.49 7.70
N LYS A 65 1.81 -1.37 7.97
CA LYS A 65 1.91 -2.75 7.54
C LYS A 65 0.86 -2.94 6.47
N ILE A 66 1.26 -3.33 5.28
CA ILE A 66 0.32 -3.52 4.18
C ILE A 66 0.27 -4.98 3.77
N THR A 67 -0.91 -5.41 3.35
CA THR A 67 -1.10 -6.73 2.79
C THR A 67 -1.38 -6.52 1.32
N TRP A 68 -0.64 -7.20 0.46
CA TRP A 68 -0.75 -6.94 -0.96
C TRP A 68 -0.54 -8.23 -1.75
N LYS A 69 -0.88 -8.19 -3.02
CA LYS A 69 -0.62 -9.31 -3.90
C LYS A 69 -0.39 -8.78 -5.30
N ARG A 70 0.20 -9.59 -6.14
CA ARG A 70 0.38 -9.22 -7.53
C ARG A 70 -0.92 -9.44 -8.26
N TYR A 71 -1.19 -8.56 -9.19
CA TYR A 71 -2.42 -8.62 -9.95
C TYR A 71 -2.18 -9.48 -11.18
N GLY A 72 -2.77 -10.65 -11.22
CA GLY A 72 -2.64 -11.57 -12.34
C GLY A 72 -1.19 -11.90 -12.58
N GLN A 73 -0.77 -11.80 -13.80
CA GLN A 73 0.61 -12.08 -14.13
C GLN A 73 1.39 -10.83 -14.34
N THR A 74 0.86 -9.68 -13.95
CA THR A 74 1.56 -8.44 -14.17
C THR A 74 2.48 -8.18 -12.99
N TRP A 75 3.32 -7.17 -13.11
CA TRP A 75 4.17 -6.79 -12.00
C TRP A 75 3.49 -5.80 -11.07
N LYS A 76 2.26 -5.44 -11.36
CA LYS A 76 1.56 -4.50 -10.50
C LYS A 76 1.20 -5.15 -9.18
N LYS A 77 1.40 -4.42 -8.10
CA LYS A 77 1.11 -4.90 -6.76
C LYS A 77 -0.08 -4.13 -6.22
N ILE A 78 -1.10 -4.87 -5.81
CA ILE A 78 -2.35 -4.28 -5.35
C ILE A 78 -2.43 -4.39 -3.84
N ILE A 79 -2.74 -3.29 -3.17
CA ILE A 79 -2.89 -3.31 -1.72
C ILE A 79 -4.27 -3.81 -1.38
N LEU A 80 -4.32 -4.82 -0.52
CA LEU A 80 -5.58 -5.38 -0.07
C LEU A 80 -5.99 -4.82 1.28
N ASP A 81 -5.02 -4.47 2.11
CA ASP A 81 -5.31 -3.99 3.45
C ASP A 81 -4.12 -3.20 3.97
N ALA A 82 -4.34 -2.33 4.92
CA ALA A 82 -3.29 -1.52 5.49
C ALA A 82 -3.64 -1.17 6.94
N GLU A 83 -2.65 -1.17 7.79
CA GLU A 83 -2.86 -0.83 9.19
C GLU A 83 -1.57 -0.27 9.77
N LEU A 84 -1.64 0.34 10.92
CA LEU A 84 -0.45 0.84 11.56
C LEU A 84 0.43 -0.33 11.92
N ALA A 85 1.73 -0.15 11.82
CA ALA A 85 2.65 -1.15 12.27
C ALA A 85 2.56 -1.23 13.79
N GLU A 86 3.23 -2.21 14.38
CA GLU A 86 3.15 -2.41 15.79
C GLU A 86 3.36 -1.16 16.53
N LYS A 87 2.52 -0.86 17.49
CA LYS A 87 2.63 0.35 18.16
C LYS A 87 3.74 0.40 19.10
N ASP A 88 4.20 -0.70 19.58
CA ASP A 88 5.33 -0.67 20.49
C ASP A 88 6.61 -0.86 19.76
N THR A 89 6.68 -0.58 18.49
CA THR A 89 7.89 -0.69 17.74
C THR A 89 8.93 0.26 18.28
N PRO A 90 10.10 -0.22 18.52
CA PRO A 90 11.13 0.66 19.05
C PRO A 90 11.46 1.79 18.14
N TYR A 91 11.04 1.70 16.93
CA TYR A 91 11.25 2.72 16.00
C TYR A 91 10.77 4.04 16.49
N ASN A 92 9.79 4.05 17.34
CA ASN A 92 9.29 5.24 17.81
C ASN A 92 9.96 5.76 18.92
N ALA A 93 10.88 5.15 19.40
CA ALA A 93 11.52 5.58 20.64
C ALA A 93 12.28 6.85 20.48
#